data_641bd3724cfee82210c3039e29a0d29e
#
_entry.id   641bd3724cfee82210c3039e29a0d29e
#
_cell.length_a   1.000
_cell.length_b   1.000
_cell.length_c   1.000
_cell.angle_alpha   90.00
_cell.angle_beta   90.00
_cell.angle_gamma   90.00
#
_symmetry.space_group_name_H-M   'P 1'
#
loop_
_entity.id
_entity.type
_entity.pdbx_description
1 polymer ?
#
loop_
_entity_poly.entity_id
_entity_poly.type
_entity_poly.pdbx_seq_one_letter_code
_entity_poly.pdbx_strand_id
1 'polypeptide(L)'
;MAPLSIIVTVKQVPDTNEVRIDPKTNSLMREGIPSILNPEDANAVEAALRLRDEHGGSVTAITMGPPQAEAVLEEVLCLGVDRAVLLSDRAFAGSDTLLTAFTLSRAVLKMKKFDLILCGRQAIDGDTAQVGPQLAAFLGIPQVTYAEEIVFSEGLFRIQRGLEHTRELVAARPPLLVTVSASGPVPRHGSLYALAAACSGEHIKRWGARELALPPSMLGLSASPTAVKKIFEPDRSVKGEAFEGSEKEMTAQLIVRLRETGCL
;
A
#
# COMPACT_ATOMS: atom_id res chain seq x y z
N MET A 1 -27.71 10.16 1.46
CA MET A 1 -26.91 9.41 0.44
C MET A 1 -26.85 7.94 0.86
N ALA A 2 -26.65 7.01 -0.08
CA ALA A 2 -26.44 5.60 0.30
C ALA A 2 -25.09 5.46 1.02
N PRO A 3 -25.01 4.61 2.06
CA PRO A 3 -23.78 4.39 2.80
C PRO A 3 -22.71 3.76 1.89
N LEU A 4 -21.44 4.20 2.04
CA LEU A 4 -20.33 3.76 1.22
C LEU A 4 -19.83 2.36 1.62
N SER A 5 -19.53 1.53 0.65
CA SER A 5 -18.83 0.26 0.82
C SER A 5 -17.37 0.41 0.36
N ILE A 6 -16.45 0.49 1.30
CA ILE A 6 -15.04 0.78 1.02
C ILE A 6 -14.21 -0.47 1.31
N ILE A 7 -13.32 -0.81 0.39
CA ILE A 7 -12.30 -1.85 0.58
C ILE A 7 -10.96 -1.17 0.68
N VAL A 8 -10.12 -1.57 1.63
CA VAL A 8 -8.74 -1.11 1.73
C VAL A 8 -7.79 -2.31 1.68
N THR A 9 -6.80 -2.27 0.79
CA THR A 9 -5.75 -3.28 0.77
C THR A 9 -4.60 -2.84 1.65
N VAL A 10 -4.09 -3.75 2.46
CA VAL A 10 -2.98 -3.48 3.39
C VAL A 10 -1.92 -4.57 3.28
N LYS A 11 -0.68 -4.22 3.56
CA LYS A 11 0.44 -5.15 3.50
C LYS A 11 1.26 -5.13 4.78
N GLN A 12 1.63 -6.30 5.26
CA GLN A 12 2.68 -6.47 6.24
C GLN A 12 4.03 -6.36 5.55
N VAL A 13 4.88 -5.46 6.03
CA VAL A 13 6.23 -5.25 5.50
C VAL A 13 7.26 -5.35 6.63
N PRO A 14 8.50 -5.78 6.34
CA PRO A 14 9.58 -5.68 7.32
C PRO A 14 9.83 -4.20 7.68
N ASP A 15 10.16 -3.92 8.93
CA ASP A 15 10.68 -2.60 9.31
C ASP A 15 12.07 -2.42 8.68
N THR A 16 12.13 -1.58 7.65
CA THR A 16 13.30 -1.46 6.77
C THR A 16 14.52 -0.81 7.42
N ASN A 17 14.39 -0.29 8.64
CA ASN A 17 15.54 0.30 9.35
C ASN A 17 16.57 -0.76 9.79
N GLU A 18 16.25 -2.05 9.73
CA GLU A 18 17.12 -3.15 10.16
C GLU A 18 17.25 -4.31 9.16
N VAL A 19 17.07 -4.06 7.87
CA VAL A 19 17.16 -5.14 6.86
C VAL A 19 18.58 -5.68 6.76
N ARG A 20 18.77 -6.97 6.99
CA ARG A 20 20.04 -7.70 6.80
C ARG A 20 19.93 -8.69 5.65
N ILE A 21 20.98 -8.73 4.83
CA ILE A 21 21.10 -9.73 3.75
C ILE A 21 21.91 -10.91 4.27
N ASP A 22 21.39 -12.11 4.13
CA ASP A 22 22.15 -13.34 4.41
C ASP A 22 23.27 -13.48 3.36
N PRO A 23 24.55 -13.44 3.77
CA PRO A 23 25.67 -13.50 2.84
C PRO A 23 25.80 -14.86 2.13
N LYS A 24 25.16 -15.92 2.64
CA LYS A 24 25.23 -17.26 2.05
C LYS A 24 24.16 -17.50 0.99
N THR A 25 22.96 -17.02 1.25
CA THR A 25 21.80 -17.26 0.35
C THR A 25 21.48 -16.07 -0.52
N ASN A 26 22.10 -14.90 -0.23
CA ASN A 26 21.85 -13.61 -0.88
C ASN A 26 20.34 -13.24 -0.86
N SER A 27 19.65 -13.68 0.18
CA SER A 27 18.24 -13.41 0.43
C SER A 27 18.06 -12.52 1.66
N LEU A 28 16.94 -11.83 1.73
CA LEU A 28 16.60 -10.99 2.85
C LEU A 28 16.39 -11.86 4.10
N MET A 29 17.18 -11.61 5.15
CA MET A 29 16.98 -12.23 6.46
C MET A 29 15.74 -11.62 7.09
N ARG A 30 14.65 -12.35 7.07
CA ARG A 30 13.36 -11.91 7.67
C ARG A 30 13.19 -12.37 9.11
N GLU A 31 14.01 -13.32 9.57
CA GLU A 31 13.98 -13.79 10.95
C GLU A 31 14.52 -12.71 11.90
N GLY A 32 13.70 -12.35 12.88
CA GLY A 32 14.03 -11.36 13.91
C GLY A 32 13.83 -9.90 13.52
N ILE A 33 13.38 -9.59 12.29
CA ILE A 33 13.01 -8.22 11.90
C ILE A 33 11.55 -7.99 12.27
N PRO A 34 11.24 -6.93 13.07
CA PRO A 34 9.85 -6.54 13.30
C PRO A 34 9.12 -6.29 11.98
N SER A 35 7.89 -6.72 11.91
CA SER A 35 7.03 -6.43 10.77
C SER A 35 5.99 -5.40 11.17
N ILE A 36 5.74 -4.46 10.27
CA ILE A 36 4.82 -3.33 10.49
C ILE A 36 3.76 -3.28 9.40
N LEU A 37 2.67 -2.56 9.65
CA LEU A 37 1.75 -2.11 8.61
C LEU A 37 2.50 -1.17 7.66
N ASN A 38 2.38 -1.40 6.34
CA ASN A 38 2.99 -0.50 5.37
C ASN A 38 2.51 0.94 5.57
N PRO A 39 3.40 1.93 5.72
CA PRO A 39 3.02 3.30 6.09
C PRO A 39 2.00 3.94 5.16
N GLU A 40 2.15 3.80 3.86
CA GLU A 40 1.18 4.38 2.90
C GLU A 40 -0.18 3.64 2.93
N ASP A 41 -0.21 2.36 3.32
CA ASP A 41 -1.48 1.65 3.55
C ASP A 41 -2.18 2.19 4.81
N ALA A 42 -1.43 2.58 5.84
CA ALA A 42 -2.01 3.24 7.02
C ALA A 42 -2.68 4.59 6.65
N ASN A 43 -2.09 5.39 5.73
CA ASN A 43 -2.73 6.58 5.18
C ASN A 43 -4.02 6.23 4.42
N ALA A 44 -4.01 5.14 3.63
CA ALA A 44 -5.18 4.66 2.89
C ALA A 44 -6.31 4.19 3.84
N VAL A 45 -5.96 3.51 4.93
CA VAL A 45 -6.91 3.12 6.00
C VAL A 45 -7.56 4.37 6.61
N GLU A 46 -6.77 5.38 6.95
CA GLU A 46 -7.31 6.62 7.52
C GLU A 46 -8.23 7.36 6.53
N ALA A 47 -7.87 7.40 5.23
CA ALA A 47 -8.74 7.97 4.21
C ALA A 47 -10.09 7.22 4.13
N ALA A 48 -10.06 5.88 4.19
CA ALA A 48 -11.26 5.06 4.22
C ALA A 48 -12.15 5.35 5.44
N LEU A 49 -11.52 5.42 6.62
CA LEU A 49 -12.23 5.67 7.87
C LEU A 49 -12.87 7.06 7.91
N ARG A 50 -12.18 8.10 7.42
CA ARG A 50 -12.75 9.46 7.31
C ARG A 50 -13.97 9.50 6.42
N LEU A 51 -13.89 8.89 5.24
CA LEU A 51 -15.04 8.81 4.31
C LEU A 51 -16.22 8.05 4.93
N ARG A 52 -15.96 6.93 5.63
CA ARG A 52 -17.01 6.20 6.34
C ARG A 52 -17.61 7.02 7.48
N ASP A 53 -16.80 7.72 8.27
CA ASP A 53 -17.26 8.51 9.40
C ASP A 53 -18.14 9.68 8.95
N GLU A 54 -17.84 10.27 7.78
CA GLU A 54 -18.62 11.38 7.21
C GLU A 54 -19.91 10.93 6.49
N HIS A 55 -19.83 9.83 5.73
CA HIS A 55 -20.95 9.43 4.83
C HIS A 55 -21.70 8.17 5.28
N GLY A 56 -21.24 7.54 6.35
CA GLY A 56 -21.73 6.23 6.77
C GLY A 56 -21.24 5.10 5.86
N GLY A 57 -21.49 3.87 6.27
CA GLY A 57 -21.12 2.69 5.50
C GLY A 57 -20.21 1.74 6.23
N SER A 58 -19.30 1.07 5.52
CA SER A 58 -18.37 0.11 6.10
C SER A 58 -17.05 0.06 5.36
N VAL A 59 -15.97 -0.22 6.12
CA VAL A 59 -14.61 -0.44 5.61
C VAL A 59 -14.22 -1.88 5.83
N THR A 60 -13.74 -2.55 4.77
CA THR A 60 -13.20 -3.91 4.85
C THR A 60 -11.73 -3.90 4.42
N ALA A 61 -10.84 -4.33 5.32
CA ALA A 61 -9.43 -4.49 5.00
C ALA A 61 -9.15 -5.86 4.36
N ILE A 62 -8.25 -5.91 3.38
CA ILE A 62 -7.76 -7.15 2.76
C ILE A 62 -6.25 -7.15 2.77
N THR A 63 -5.65 -8.26 3.17
CA THR A 63 -4.22 -8.52 2.98
C THR A 63 -3.99 -9.87 2.31
N MET A 64 -2.94 -9.99 1.50
CA MET A 64 -2.46 -11.25 0.96
C MET A 64 -1.07 -11.52 1.55
N GLY A 65 -0.96 -12.62 2.28
CA GLY A 65 0.30 -12.95 2.95
C GLY A 65 0.27 -14.27 3.68
N PRO A 66 1.38 -14.63 4.34
CA PRO A 66 1.44 -15.78 5.22
C PRO A 66 0.55 -15.56 6.47
N PRO A 67 0.29 -16.61 7.27
CA PRO A 67 -0.59 -16.49 8.44
C PRO A 67 -0.23 -15.34 9.39
N GLN A 68 1.05 -15.03 9.57
CA GLN A 68 1.50 -13.92 10.42
C GLN A 68 1.08 -12.53 9.93
N ALA A 69 0.68 -12.39 8.66
CA ALA A 69 0.12 -11.13 8.15
C ALA A 69 -1.26 -10.80 8.76
N GLU A 70 -1.82 -11.68 9.57
CA GLU A 70 -3.01 -11.39 10.36
C GLU A 70 -2.78 -10.24 11.35
N ALA A 71 -1.55 -10.08 11.86
CA ALA A 71 -1.21 -9.01 12.80
C ALA A 71 -1.53 -7.60 12.26
N VAL A 72 -1.29 -7.32 10.98
CA VAL A 72 -1.66 -6.01 10.41
C VAL A 72 -3.16 -5.85 10.22
N LEU A 73 -3.92 -6.94 10.09
CA LEU A 73 -5.38 -6.89 10.07
C LEU A 73 -5.93 -6.59 11.47
N GLU A 74 -5.35 -7.17 12.52
CA GLU A 74 -5.67 -6.84 13.91
C GLU A 74 -5.37 -5.36 14.19
N GLU A 75 -4.23 -4.86 13.73
CA GLU A 75 -3.86 -3.45 13.85
C GLU A 75 -4.90 -2.53 13.20
N VAL A 76 -5.29 -2.76 11.95
CA VAL A 76 -6.28 -1.90 11.28
C VAL A 76 -7.69 -2.03 11.85
N LEU A 77 -8.05 -3.20 12.41
CA LEU A 77 -9.29 -3.34 13.19
C LEU A 77 -9.25 -2.47 14.45
N CYS A 78 -8.09 -2.38 15.12
CA CYS A 78 -7.90 -1.47 16.26
C CYS A 78 -8.02 0.01 15.87
N LEU A 79 -7.70 0.37 14.62
CA LEU A 79 -7.91 1.72 14.07
C LEU A 79 -9.40 2.00 13.79
N GLY A 80 -10.25 0.98 13.75
CA GLY A 80 -11.69 1.11 13.56
C GLY A 80 -12.22 0.58 12.23
N VAL A 81 -11.45 -0.22 11.49
CA VAL A 81 -11.95 -0.97 10.32
C VAL A 81 -13.01 -1.98 10.80
N ASP A 82 -14.08 -2.16 10.03
CA ASP A 82 -15.23 -2.96 10.45
C ASP A 82 -15.03 -4.48 10.26
N ARG A 83 -14.29 -4.87 9.23
CA ARG A 83 -14.05 -6.27 8.85
C ARG A 83 -12.69 -6.43 8.20
N ALA A 84 -12.15 -7.65 8.28
CA ALA A 84 -10.89 -7.97 7.67
C ALA A 84 -10.90 -9.32 6.94
N VAL A 85 -10.07 -9.45 5.90
CA VAL A 85 -9.92 -10.68 5.12
C VAL A 85 -8.44 -10.95 4.91
N LEU A 86 -7.98 -12.10 5.38
CA LEU A 86 -6.66 -12.63 5.09
C LEU A 86 -6.73 -13.58 3.90
N LEU A 87 -5.98 -13.28 2.85
CA LEU A 87 -5.75 -14.19 1.73
C LEU A 87 -4.46 -14.95 2.01
N SER A 88 -4.58 -16.21 2.44
CA SER A 88 -3.42 -16.99 2.83
C SER A 88 -3.52 -18.42 2.32
N ASP A 89 -2.55 -18.80 1.50
CA ASP A 89 -2.36 -20.15 0.96
C ASP A 89 -0.89 -20.33 0.58
N ARG A 90 -0.35 -21.53 0.76
CA ARG A 90 1.00 -21.86 0.29
C ARG A 90 1.15 -21.66 -1.22
N ALA A 91 0.07 -21.87 -1.96
CA ALA A 91 0.02 -21.65 -3.40
C ALA A 91 0.24 -20.19 -3.82
N PHE A 92 0.08 -19.22 -2.92
CA PHE A 92 0.34 -17.80 -3.20
C PHE A 92 1.81 -17.42 -3.05
N ALA A 93 2.64 -18.29 -2.47
CA ALA A 93 4.04 -17.97 -2.20
C ALA A 93 4.82 -17.66 -3.49
N GLY A 94 5.58 -16.55 -3.46
CA GLY A 94 6.38 -16.09 -4.60
C GLY A 94 5.58 -15.43 -5.73
N SER A 95 4.30 -15.12 -5.52
CA SER A 95 3.52 -14.31 -6.46
C SER A 95 4.17 -12.94 -6.66
N ASP A 96 4.31 -12.52 -7.91
CA ASP A 96 4.70 -11.16 -8.27
C ASP A 96 3.50 -10.19 -8.15
N THR A 97 3.69 -8.94 -8.58
CA THR A 97 2.64 -7.92 -8.51
C THR A 97 1.40 -8.27 -9.32
N LEU A 98 1.59 -8.92 -10.49
CA LEU A 98 0.48 -9.29 -11.37
C LEU A 98 -0.41 -10.34 -10.70
N LEU A 99 0.16 -11.43 -10.19
CA LEU A 99 -0.60 -12.49 -9.55
C LEU A 99 -1.17 -12.05 -8.21
N THR A 100 -0.48 -11.18 -7.49
CA THR A 100 -1.01 -10.53 -6.28
C THR A 100 -2.26 -9.73 -6.62
N ALA A 101 -2.21 -8.86 -7.62
CA ALA A 101 -3.35 -8.06 -8.04
C ALA A 101 -4.50 -8.93 -8.57
N PHE A 102 -4.19 -10.00 -9.31
CA PHE A 102 -5.20 -10.98 -9.76
C PHE A 102 -5.90 -11.63 -8.56
N THR A 103 -5.16 -12.14 -7.59
CA THR A 103 -5.72 -12.78 -6.39
C THR A 103 -6.59 -11.81 -5.58
N LEU A 104 -6.12 -10.57 -5.38
CA LEU A 104 -6.90 -9.50 -4.75
C LEU A 104 -8.19 -9.21 -5.52
N SER A 105 -8.13 -9.16 -6.86
CA SER A 105 -9.32 -8.92 -7.68
C SER A 105 -10.40 -9.99 -7.49
N ARG A 106 -10.00 -11.25 -7.36
CA ARG A 106 -10.93 -12.35 -7.10
C ARG A 106 -11.57 -12.26 -5.71
N ALA A 107 -10.79 -11.80 -4.72
CA ALA A 107 -11.33 -11.54 -3.38
C ALA A 107 -12.33 -10.38 -3.38
N VAL A 108 -12.02 -9.28 -4.07
CA VAL A 108 -12.94 -8.14 -4.24
C VAL A 108 -14.24 -8.56 -4.91
N LEU A 109 -14.16 -9.30 -6.03
CA LEU A 109 -15.36 -9.81 -6.72
C LEU A 109 -16.20 -10.74 -5.85
N LYS A 110 -15.58 -11.53 -4.97
CA LYS A 110 -16.30 -12.37 -4.00
C LYS A 110 -17.07 -11.55 -2.96
N MET A 111 -16.64 -10.32 -2.65
CA MET A 111 -17.35 -9.40 -1.76
C MET A 111 -18.59 -8.78 -2.40
N LYS A 112 -18.72 -8.84 -3.71
CA LYS A 112 -19.85 -8.42 -4.57
C LYS A 112 -20.01 -6.91 -4.72
N LYS A 113 -20.20 -6.14 -3.63
CA LYS A 113 -20.48 -4.70 -3.71
C LYS A 113 -19.37 -3.89 -3.08
N PHE A 114 -18.88 -2.89 -3.81
CA PHE A 114 -17.99 -1.86 -3.33
C PHE A 114 -18.17 -0.58 -4.15
N ASP A 115 -17.92 0.55 -3.53
CA ASP A 115 -17.97 1.87 -4.16
C ASP A 115 -16.55 2.42 -4.37
N LEU A 116 -15.61 2.07 -3.47
CA LEU A 116 -14.25 2.55 -3.49
C LEU A 116 -13.28 1.46 -3.02
N ILE A 117 -12.15 1.35 -3.72
CA ILE A 117 -10.98 0.59 -3.26
C ILE A 117 -9.86 1.58 -2.98
N LEU A 118 -9.28 1.50 -1.79
CA LEU A 118 -8.10 2.27 -1.40
C LEU A 118 -6.92 1.33 -1.19
N CYS A 119 -5.74 1.79 -1.54
CA CYS A 119 -4.47 1.15 -1.21
C CYS A 119 -3.39 2.22 -1.06
N GLY A 120 -2.32 1.93 -0.35
CA GLY A 120 -1.11 2.76 -0.40
C GLY A 120 -0.58 2.83 -1.83
N ARG A 121 0.13 3.88 -2.17
CA ARG A 121 0.78 4.03 -3.47
C ARG A 121 1.71 2.85 -3.75
N GLN A 122 2.51 2.46 -2.75
CA GLN A 122 3.49 1.38 -2.84
C GLN A 122 3.81 0.79 -1.47
N ALA A 123 4.42 -0.39 -1.48
CA ALA A 123 4.95 -1.02 -0.27
C ALA A 123 6.46 -0.75 -0.17
N ILE A 124 6.94 -0.40 1.03
CA ILE A 124 8.34 -0.01 1.27
C ILE A 124 9.37 -1.12 1.05
N ASP A 125 8.93 -2.39 1.01
CA ASP A 125 9.80 -3.54 0.79
C ASP A 125 10.02 -3.87 -0.69
N GLY A 126 9.05 -3.60 -1.55
CA GLY A 126 9.10 -3.93 -2.97
C GLY A 126 9.15 -2.72 -3.90
N ASP A 127 8.69 -1.60 -3.46
CA ASP A 127 8.75 -0.26 -4.09
C ASP A 127 8.28 -0.21 -5.56
N THR A 128 7.29 -1.05 -5.93
CA THR A 128 6.86 -1.24 -7.33
C THR A 128 5.73 -0.30 -7.75
N ALA A 129 4.89 0.16 -6.84
CA ALA A 129 3.68 0.96 -7.09
C ALA A 129 2.70 0.35 -8.13
N GLN A 130 2.74 -0.97 -8.35
CA GLN A 130 2.02 -1.63 -9.44
C GLN A 130 0.72 -2.30 -9.03
N VAL A 131 0.61 -2.79 -7.79
CA VAL A 131 -0.51 -3.65 -7.36
C VAL A 131 -1.85 -2.92 -7.47
N GLY A 132 -1.95 -1.67 -7.02
CA GLY A 132 -3.18 -0.88 -7.13
C GLY A 132 -3.65 -0.73 -8.58
N PRO A 133 -2.83 -0.16 -9.49
CA PRO A 133 -3.16 -0.05 -10.90
C PRO A 133 -3.54 -1.37 -11.58
N GLN A 134 -2.81 -2.45 -11.30
CA GLN A 134 -3.12 -3.78 -11.85
C GLN A 134 -4.44 -4.33 -11.31
N LEU A 135 -4.73 -4.11 -10.02
CA LEU A 135 -6.02 -4.49 -9.42
C LEU A 135 -7.18 -3.78 -10.09
N ALA A 136 -7.07 -2.47 -10.34
CA ALA A 136 -8.08 -1.71 -11.07
C ALA A 136 -8.29 -2.25 -12.50
N ALA A 137 -7.21 -2.60 -13.19
CA ALA A 137 -7.25 -3.18 -14.53
C ALA A 137 -7.96 -4.55 -14.53
N PHE A 138 -7.67 -5.45 -13.58
CA PHE A 138 -8.35 -6.74 -13.45
C PHE A 138 -9.85 -6.61 -13.13
N LEU A 139 -10.23 -5.54 -12.42
CA LEU A 139 -11.63 -5.26 -12.09
C LEU A 139 -12.37 -4.49 -13.19
N GLY A 140 -11.65 -3.96 -14.18
CA GLY A 140 -12.22 -3.12 -15.24
C GLY A 140 -12.80 -1.79 -14.73
N ILE A 141 -12.22 -1.21 -13.67
CA ILE A 141 -12.68 0.04 -13.06
C ILE A 141 -11.67 1.16 -13.25
N PRO A 142 -12.13 2.44 -13.25
CA PRO A 142 -11.22 3.57 -13.27
C PRO A 142 -10.32 3.61 -12.05
N GLN A 143 -9.16 4.30 -12.18
CA GLN A 143 -8.23 4.49 -11.09
C GLN A 143 -7.69 5.92 -11.04
N VAL A 144 -7.38 6.39 -9.83
CA VAL A 144 -6.65 7.64 -9.58
C VAL A 144 -5.49 7.34 -8.65
N THR A 145 -4.28 7.73 -9.05
CA THR A 145 -3.06 7.44 -8.28
C THR A 145 -2.53 8.68 -7.58
N TYR A 146 -1.71 8.48 -6.52
CA TYR A 146 -1.03 9.53 -5.77
C TYR A 146 -1.97 10.50 -5.05
N ALA A 147 -3.10 10.01 -4.53
CA ALA A 147 -4.05 10.84 -3.81
C ALA A 147 -3.47 11.38 -2.49
N GLU A 148 -3.64 12.68 -2.27
CA GLU A 148 -3.33 13.40 -1.03
C GLU A 148 -4.62 13.68 -0.23
N GLU A 149 -5.73 13.95 -0.94
CA GLU A 149 -7.03 14.22 -0.37
C GLU A 149 -8.15 13.59 -1.19
N ILE A 150 -9.18 13.06 -0.51
CA ILE A 150 -10.34 12.43 -1.14
C ILE A 150 -11.60 12.95 -0.47
N VAL A 151 -12.49 13.56 -1.25
CA VAL A 151 -13.79 14.06 -0.80
C VAL A 151 -14.89 13.39 -1.63
N PHE A 152 -15.97 12.95 -0.99
CA PHE A 152 -17.14 12.41 -1.67
C PHE A 152 -18.32 13.38 -1.54
N SER A 153 -18.81 13.88 -2.65
CA SER A 153 -19.99 14.78 -2.66
C SER A 153 -20.75 14.64 -3.97
N GLU A 154 -22.07 14.77 -3.92
CA GLU A 154 -22.96 14.72 -5.10
C GLU A 154 -22.79 13.43 -5.94
N GLY A 155 -22.44 12.30 -5.30
CA GLY A 155 -22.22 11.02 -5.98
C GLY A 155 -20.91 10.91 -6.75
N LEU A 156 -19.95 11.83 -6.51
CA LEU A 156 -18.64 11.87 -7.12
C LEU A 156 -17.55 11.88 -6.05
N PHE A 157 -16.47 11.16 -6.30
CA PHE A 157 -15.20 11.34 -5.59
C PHE A 157 -14.41 12.45 -6.26
N ARG A 158 -14.00 13.46 -5.50
CA ARG A 158 -13.06 14.50 -5.87
C ARG A 158 -11.73 14.19 -5.19
N ILE A 159 -10.72 13.92 -5.99
CA ILE A 159 -9.42 13.45 -5.53
C ILE A 159 -8.37 14.47 -5.92
N GLN A 160 -7.72 15.07 -4.92
CA GLN A 160 -6.52 15.85 -5.14
C GLN A 160 -5.33 14.90 -5.17
N ARG A 161 -4.59 14.91 -6.27
CA ARG A 161 -3.37 14.10 -6.44
C ARG A 161 -2.15 14.97 -6.58
N GLY A 162 -1.06 14.58 -5.93
CA GLY A 162 0.24 15.24 -6.04
C GLY A 162 1.14 14.52 -7.04
N LEU A 163 1.64 15.25 -8.02
CA LEU A 163 2.69 14.82 -8.93
C LEU A 163 3.96 15.64 -8.66
N GLU A 164 5.07 15.30 -9.30
CA GLU A 164 6.38 15.90 -9.03
C GLU A 164 6.37 17.44 -9.08
N HIS A 165 5.69 18.03 -10.04
CA HIS A 165 5.64 19.48 -10.25
C HIS A 165 4.23 20.06 -10.29
N THR A 166 3.19 19.23 -10.15
CA THR A 166 1.80 19.67 -10.30
C THR A 166 0.89 19.01 -9.29
N ARG A 167 -0.22 19.67 -8.97
CA ARG A 167 -1.38 19.07 -8.30
C ARG A 167 -2.55 19.08 -9.25
N GLU A 168 -3.26 17.98 -9.27
CA GLU A 168 -4.44 17.79 -10.10
C GLU A 168 -5.65 17.47 -9.23
N LEU A 169 -6.80 18.03 -9.61
CA LEU A 169 -8.09 17.66 -9.05
C LEU A 169 -8.84 16.80 -10.04
N VAL A 170 -9.05 15.53 -9.70
CA VAL A 170 -9.75 14.55 -10.55
C VAL A 170 -11.10 14.23 -9.94
N ALA A 171 -12.16 14.24 -10.75
CA ALA A 171 -13.50 13.81 -10.36
C ALA A 171 -13.85 12.48 -11.02
N ALA A 172 -14.31 11.51 -10.24
CA ALA A 172 -14.67 10.18 -10.73
C ALA A 172 -15.91 9.64 -10.05
N ARG A 173 -16.66 8.81 -10.75
CA ARG A 173 -17.83 8.09 -10.20
C ARG A 173 -17.43 6.74 -9.64
N PRO A 174 -18.09 6.24 -8.57
CA PRO A 174 -17.93 4.86 -8.13
C PRO A 174 -18.44 3.86 -9.21
N PRO A 175 -17.90 2.62 -9.25
CA PRO A 175 -16.79 2.17 -8.43
C PRO A 175 -15.44 2.62 -9.03
N LEU A 176 -14.45 2.91 -8.16
CA LEU A 176 -13.09 3.25 -8.59
C LEU A 176 -12.06 2.76 -7.58
N LEU A 177 -10.79 2.75 -8.02
CA LEU A 177 -9.64 2.49 -7.15
C LEU A 177 -8.81 3.78 -7.01
N VAL A 178 -8.35 4.06 -5.79
CA VAL A 178 -7.47 5.20 -5.52
C VAL A 178 -6.24 4.72 -4.75
N THR A 179 -5.05 5.12 -5.20
CA THR A 179 -3.82 4.90 -4.43
C THR A 179 -3.48 6.16 -3.65
N VAL A 180 -3.24 6.01 -2.35
CA VAL A 180 -2.98 7.10 -1.40
C VAL A 180 -1.47 7.24 -1.18
N SER A 181 -0.95 8.44 -1.28
CA SER A 181 0.47 8.74 -1.06
C SER A 181 0.78 8.97 0.42
N ALA A 182 2.08 9.02 0.76
CA ALA A 182 2.56 9.36 2.10
C ALA A 182 2.11 10.76 2.58
N SER A 183 1.77 11.67 1.64
CA SER A 183 1.19 12.99 1.94
C SER A 183 -0.32 12.94 2.22
N GLY A 184 -0.91 11.76 2.21
CA GLY A 184 -2.32 11.53 2.56
C GLY A 184 -2.65 11.80 4.02
N PRO A 185 -3.87 11.46 4.45
CA PRO A 185 -4.31 11.70 5.82
C PRO A 185 -3.42 10.99 6.85
N VAL A 186 -3.04 11.71 7.90
CA VAL A 186 -2.28 11.14 9.02
C VAL A 186 -3.15 10.10 9.74
N PRO A 187 -2.67 8.86 9.92
CA PRO A 187 -3.42 7.80 10.59
C PRO A 187 -3.80 8.17 12.02
N ARG A 188 -5.03 7.81 12.41
CA ARG A 188 -5.50 7.93 13.79
C ARG A 188 -4.85 6.89 14.69
N HIS A 189 -4.91 7.11 15.99
CA HIS A 189 -4.56 6.09 16.98
C HIS A 189 -5.73 5.14 17.23
N GLY A 190 -5.42 3.86 17.48
CA GLY A 190 -6.40 2.86 17.85
C GLY A 190 -7.06 3.18 19.21
N SER A 191 -8.32 2.79 19.37
CA SER A 191 -9.03 2.91 20.64
C SER A 191 -8.97 1.62 21.44
N LEU A 192 -8.98 1.70 22.78
CA LEU A 192 -9.05 0.51 23.64
C LEU A 192 -10.32 -0.33 23.39
N TYR A 193 -11.42 0.32 23.01
CA TYR A 193 -12.65 -0.36 22.66
C TYR A 193 -12.50 -1.18 21.37
N ALA A 194 -11.92 -0.56 20.32
CA ALA A 194 -11.66 -1.26 19.05
C ALA A 194 -10.64 -2.40 19.23
N LEU A 195 -9.61 -2.21 20.08
CA LEU A 195 -8.66 -3.25 20.43
C LEU A 195 -9.36 -4.46 21.09
N ALA A 196 -10.22 -4.21 22.07
CA ALA A 196 -10.98 -5.28 22.73
C ALA A 196 -11.89 -6.03 21.75
N ALA A 197 -12.53 -5.33 20.82
CA ALA A 197 -13.32 -5.93 19.76
C ALA A 197 -12.47 -6.74 18.78
N ALA A 198 -11.33 -6.23 18.34
CA ALA A 198 -10.40 -6.92 17.43
C ALA A 198 -9.88 -8.25 18.03
N CYS A 199 -9.58 -8.27 19.34
CA CYS A 199 -9.12 -9.46 20.04
C CYS A 199 -10.20 -10.58 20.14
N SER A 200 -11.47 -10.32 19.82
CA SER A 200 -12.51 -11.36 19.79
C SER A 200 -12.36 -12.36 18.65
N GLY A 201 -11.53 -12.04 17.62
CA GLY A 201 -11.19 -12.94 16.50
C GLY A 201 -12.30 -13.18 15.48
N GLU A 202 -13.51 -12.68 15.69
CA GLU A 202 -14.66 -12.91 14.80
C GLU A 202 -14.67 -12.04 13.54
N HIS A 203 -13.83 -11.02 13.49
CA HIS A 203 -13.82 -10.01 12.41
C HIS A 203 -12.94 -10.37 11.22
N ILE A 204 -12.07 -11.38 11.34
CA ILE A 204 -11.12 -11.78 10.31
C ILE A 204 -11.57 -13.06 9.61
N LYS A 205 -11.84 -12.96 8.31
CA LYS A 205 -12.10 -14.12 7.44
C LYS A 205 -10.81 -14.55 6.76
N ARG A 206 -10.62 -15.87 6.58
CA ARG A 206 -9.47 -16.42 5.87
C ARG A 206 -9.95 -17.09 4.58
N TRP A 207 -9.33 -16.74 3.45
CA TRP A 207 -9.61 -17.32 2.15
C TRP A 207 -8.32 -17.80 1.49
N GLY A 208 -8.32 -19.04 1.01
CA GLY A 208 -7.26 -19.63 0.20
C GLY A 208 -7.61 -19.68 -1.29
N ALA A 209 -6.78 -20.35 -2.06
CA ALA A 209 -6.97 -20.52 -3.51
C ALA A 209 -8.30 -21.19 -3.85
N ARG A 210 -8.72 -22.15 -3.03
CA ARG A 210 -9.98 -22.88 -3.20
C ARG A 210 -11.20 -21.98 -2.99
N GLU A 211 -11.23 -21.20 -1.90
CA GLU A 211 -12.33 -20.28 -1.57
C GLU A 211 -12.49 -19.18 -2.63
N LEU A 212 -11.39 -18.83 -3.31
CA LEU A 212 -11.37 -17.84 -4.39
C LEU A 212 -11.55 -18.46 -5.79
N ALA A 213 -11.66 -19.78 -5.88
CA ALA A 213 -11.74 -20.54 -7.14
C ALA A 213 -10.64 -20.14 -8.14
N LEU A 214 -9.40 -20.05 -7.67
CA LEU A 214 -8.26 -19.64 -8.48
C LEU A 214 -7.73 -20.82 -9.30
N PRO A 215 -7.45 -20.62 -10.60
CA PRO A 215 -6.84 -21.66 -11.42
C PRO A 215 -5.37 -21.87 -11.05
N PRO A 216 -4.87 -23.11 -10.98
CA PRO A 216 -3.46 -23.38 -10.65
C PRO A 216 -2.45 -22.66 -11.54
N SER A 217 -2.80 -22.39 -12.80
CA SER A 217 -1.97 -21.64 -13.77
C SER A 217 -1.78 -20.14 -13.44
N MET A 218 -2.46 -19.64 -12.41
CA MET A 218 -2.39 -18.25 -11.97
C MET A 218 -1.95 -18.14 -10.50
N LEU A 219 -1.13 -19.07 -10.03
CA LEU A 219 -0.71 -19.16 -8.63
C LEU A 219 0.81 -19.25 -8.49
N GLY A 220 1.33 -18.48 -7.54
CA GLY A 220 2.68 -18.58 -7.03
C GLY A 220 3.79 -18.25 -8.01
N LEU A 221 5.01 -18.57 -7.63
CA LEU A 221 6.23 -18.23 -8.37
C LEU A 221 6.25 -18.78 -9.80
N SER A 222 5.77 -19.99 -10.01
CA SER A 222 5.83 -20.66 -11.32
C SER A 222 4.94 -20.00 -12.37
N ALA A 223 3.89 -19.31 -11.95
CA ALA A 223 2.97 -18.58 -12.83
C ALA A 223 3.31 -17.08 -12.93
N SER A 224 4.21 -16.58 -12.07
CA SER A 224 4.62 -15.17 -12.04
C SER A 224 5.49 -14.82 -13.25
N PRO A 225 5.12 -13.80 -14.05
CA PRO A 225 5.94 -13.30 -15.17
C PRO A 225 7.30 -12.78 -14.74
N THR A 226 7.43 -12.33 -13.49
CA THR A 226 8.66 -11.76 -12.95
C THR A 226 9.15 -12.54 -11.74
N ALA A 227 10.47 -12.58 -11.55
CA ALA A 227 11.10 -13.19 -10.39
C ALA A 227 12.35 -12.42 -9.98
N VAL A 228 12.58 -12.28 -8.67
CA VAL A 228 13.80 -11.65 -8.15
C VAL A 228 14.98 -12.59 -8.40
N LYS A 229 15.96 -12.14 -9.20
CA LYS A 229 17.17 -12.89 -9.51
C LYS A 229 18.31 -12.61 -8.51
N LYS A 230 18.42 -11.39 -8.02
CA LYS A 230 19.51 -10.97 -7.14
C LYS A 230 19.08 -9.77 -6.30
N ILE A 231 19.46 -9.80 -5.04
CA ILE A 231 19.35 -8.66 -4.11
C ILE A 231 20.78 -8.21 -3.78
N PHE A 232 21.02 -6.90 -3.70
CA PHE A 232 22.30 -6.33 -3.32
C PHE A 232 22.10 -4.98 -2.64
N GLU A 233 23.00 -4.62 -1.73
CA GLU A 233 23.05 -3.26 -1.19
C GLU A 233 23.66 -2.32 -2.24
N PRO A 234 23.01 -1.21 -2.58
CA PRO A 234 23.63 -0.20 -3.44
C PRO A 234 24.81 0.44 -2.69
N ASP A 235 25.91 0.64 -3.40
CA ASP A 235 27.00 1.45 -2.87
C ASP A 235 26.53 2.91 -2.75
N ARG A 236 26.32 3.34 -1.51
CA ARG A 236 25.87 4.70 -1.17
C ARG A 236 27.04 5.63 -0.83
N SER A 237 28.25 5.31 -1.25
CA SER A 237 29.40 6.21 -1.10
C SER A 237 29.14 7.49 -1.91
N VAL A 238 28.49 8.45 -1.29
CA VAL A 238 28.33 9.80 -1.85
C VAL A 238 29.65 10.52 -1.65
N LYS A 239 30.36 10.79 -2.72
CA LYS A 239 31.48 11.73 -2.71
C LYS A 239 30.91 13.13 -2.58
N GLY A 240 30.75 13.60 -1.33
CA GLY A 240 30.42 14.99 -1.07
C GLY A 240 31.56 15.90 -1.51
N GLU A 241 31.26 17.07 -2.04
CA GLU A 241 32.21 18.15 -2.27
C GLU A 241 32.05 19.17 -1.13
N ALA A 242 33.13 19.42 -0.41
CA ALA A 242 33.16 20.44 0.64
C ALA A 242 33.74 21.73 0.08
N PHE A 243 33.04 22.83 0.29
CA PHE A 243 33.52 24.17 -0.11
C PHE A 243 34.18 24.82 1.09
N GLU A 244 35.36 25.44 0.89
CA GLU A 244 36.14 26.14 1.90
C GLU A 244 36.31 27.62 1.52
N GLY A 245 36.43 28.49 2.53
CA GLY A 245 36.63 29.94 2.36
C GLY A 245 35.67 30.77 3.16
N SER A 246 35.52 32.06 2.81
CA SER A 246 34.50 32.91 3.37
C SER A 246 33.08 32.51 2.92
N GLU A 247 32.06 32.88 3.66
CA GLU A 247 30.64 32.59 3.32
C GLU A 247 30.29 33.01 1.88
N LYS A 248 30.85 34.16 1.44
CA LYS A 248 30.63 34.68 0.08
C LYS A 248 31.28 33.80 -0.98
N GLU A 249 32.48 33.30 -0.71
CA GLU A 249 33.22 32.42 -1.64
C GLU A 249 32.57 31.04 -1.70
N MET A 250 32.20 30.46 -0.57
CA MET A 250 31.50 29.18 -0.51
C MET A 250 30.14 29.24 -1.26
N THR A 251 29.39 30.32 -1.05
CA THR A 251 28.12 30.54 -1.78
C THR A 251 28.32 30.67 -3.28
N ALA A 252 29.35 31.38 -3.72
CA ALA A 252 29.65 31.51 -5.13
C ALA A 252 30.04 30.17 -5.78
N GLN A 253 30.88 29.37 -5.09
CA GLN A 253 31.25 28.02 -5.53
C GLN A 253 30.02 27.09 -5.62
N LEU A 254 29.15 27.12 -4.62
CA LEU A 254 27.91 26.33 -4.63
C LEU A 254 27.01 26.71 -5.82
N ILE A 255 26.80 28.01 -6.08
CA ILE A 255 25.97 28.47 -7.21
C ILE A 255 26.56 27.99 -8.55
N VAL A 256 27.89 28.09 -8.73
CA VAL A 256 28.55 27.59 -9.95
C VAL A 256 28.29 26.10 -10.09
N ARG A 257 28.47 25.32 -9.04
CA ARG A 257 28.29 23.86 -9.07
C ARG A 257 26.84 23.45 -9.36
N LEU A 258 25.86 24.13 -8.76
CA LEU A 258 24.45 23.88 -9.04
C LEU A 258 24.06 24.18 -10.50
N ARG A 259 24.67 25.21 -11.10
CA ARG A 259 24.48 25.50 -12.53
C ARG A 259 25.11 24.44 -13.44
N GLU A 260 26.35 23.99 -13.13
CA GLU A 260 27.03 22.94 -13.88
C GLU A 260 26.26 21.60 -13.85
N THR A 261 25.57 21.31 -12.76
CA THR A 261 24.73 20.10 -12.61
C THR A 261 23.31 20.25 -13.13
N GLY A 262 22.92 21.43 -13.61
CA GLY A 262 21.56 21.69 -14.11
C GLY A 262 20.49 21.77 -13.03
N CYS A 263 20.89 22.02 -11.79
CA CYS A 263 19.97 22.21 -10.66
C CYS A 263 19.49 23.67 -10.52
N LEU A 264 20.15 24.62 -11.22
CA LEU A 264 19.80 26.04 -11.33
C LEU A 264 19.87 26.49 -12.79
#